data_c6b5876577754988e1248d2e5974973c
#
_entry.id   c6b5876577754988e1248d2e5974973c
#
_cell.length_a   1.000
_cell.length_b   1.000
_cell.length_c   1.000
_cell.angle_alpha   90.00
_cell.angle_beta   90.00
_cell.angle_gamma   90.00
#
_symmetry.space_group_name_H-M   'P 1'
#
loop_
_entity.id
_entity.type
_entity.pdbx_description
1 polymer ?
#
loop_
_entity_poly.entity_id
_entity_poly.type
_entity_poly.pdbx_seq_one_letter_code
_entity_poly.pdbx_strand_id
1 'polypeptide(L)'
;MTLQKDFLRDNNLGLLLLRLTVGGLMLFHGLHKLFYGVGFIGGMLSQMGLPTWIAYGSLLGEVVASLMLIAGLWTRAAAIVFAGNMVVAILMAHIGQLFAIDPMTGGWVPELPMLYLMGGVVLFFTGGGRYALTRGGIAD
;
A
#
# COMPACT_ATOMS: atom_id res chain seq x y z
N MET A 1 39.09 -15.23 0.34
CA MET A 1 38.22 -14.47 1.24
C MET A 1 36.86 -15.17 1.23
N THR A 2 36.65 -16.09 2.17
CA THR A 2 35.39 -16.81 2.32
C THR A 2 34.33 -15.82 2.80
N LEU A 3 33.43 -15.42 1.91
CA LEU A 3 32.20 -14.74 2.29
C LEU A 3 31.42 -15.70 3.19
N GLN A 4 31.56 -15.52 4.48
CA GLN A 4 30.69 -16.11 5.47
C GLN A 4 29.29 -15.67 5.08
N LYS A 5 28.48 -16.59 4.49
CA LYS A 5 27.07 -16.31 4.23
C LYS A 5 26.46 -15.95 5.55
N ASP A 6 26.10 -14.68 5.69
CA ASP A 6 25.44 -14.17 6.88
C ASP A 6 24.06 -14.85 6.92
N PHE A 7 23.95 -15.91 7.72
CA PHE A 7 22.78 -16.79 7.78
C PHE A 7 21.48 -16.02 8.08
N LEU A 8 21.61 -14.86 8.72
CA LEU A 8 20.49 -14.01 9.09
C LEU A 8 20.16 -12.94 8.02
N ARG A 9 20.95 -12.85 6.95
CA ARG A 9 20.79 -11.83 5.92
C ARG A 9 20.13 -12.42 4.67
N ASP A 10 18.82 -12.37 4.61
CA ASP A 10 18.04 -12.80 3.45
C ASP A 10 17.10 -11.67 2.96
N ASN A 11 17.52 -10.98 1.90
CA ASN A 11 16.74 -9.90 1.29
C ASN A 11 15.43 -10.42 0.68
N ASN A 12 15.41 -11.65 0.17
CA ASN A 12 14.20 -12.22 -0.42
C ASN A 12 13.15 -12.53 0.64
N LEU A 13 13.58 -13.02 1.79
CA LEU A 13 12.68 -13.22 2.93
C LEU A 13 12.17 -11.86 3.44
N GLY A 14 13.02 -10.85 3.53
CA GLY A 14 12.62 -9.49 3.90
C GLY A 14 11.54 -8.92 2.96
N LEU A 15 11.71 -9.09 1.65
CA LEU A 15 10.72 -8.65 0.66
C LEU A 15 9.41 -9.43 0.75
N LEU A 16 9.46 -10.74 1.00
CA LEU A 16 8.26 -11.53 1.24
C LEU A 16 7.49 -11.01 2.45
N LEU A 17 8.17 -10.80 3.58
CA LEU A 17 7.56 -10.27 4.80
C LEU A 17 6.96 -8.87 4.57
N LEU A 18 7.65 -8.00 3.85
CA LEU A 18 7.15 -6.68 3.50
C LEU A 18 5.86 -6.77 2.68
N ARG A 19 5.82 -7.61 1.63
CA ARG A 19 4.62 -7.82 0.81
C ARG A 19 3.45 -8.35 1.62
N LEU A 20 3.70 -9.35 2.47
CA LEU A 20 2.66 -9.93 3.34
C LEU A 20 2.14 -8.92 4.35
N THR A 21 3.02 -8.09 4.90
CA THR A 21 2.65 -7.08 5.89
C THR A 21 1.82 -5.96 5.26
N VAL A 22 2.36 -5.27 4.26
CA VAL A 22 1.66 -4.11 3.68
C VAL A 22 0.40 -4.54 2.92
N GLY A 23 0.47 -5.62 2.13
CA GLY A 23 -0.67 -6.16 1.42
C GLY A 23 -1.72 -6.76 2.35
N GLY A 24 -1.30 -7.57 3.32
CA GLY A 24 -2.20 -8.22 4.26
C GLY A 24 -2.94 -7.23 5.15
N LEU A 25 -2.24 -6.26 5.73
CA LEU A 25 -2.87 -5.26 6.58
C LEU A 25 -3.78 -4.31 5.79
N MET A 26 -3.38 -3.90 4.59
CA MET A 26 -4.23 -3.07 3.73
C MET A 26 -5.47 -3.81 3.25
N LEU A 27 -5.39 -5.11 3.06
CA LEU A 27 -6.53 -5.92 2.63
C LEU A 27 -7.70 -5.83 3.61
N PHE A 28 -7.46 -5.70 4.92
CA PHE A 28 -8.53 -5.48 5.90
C PHE A 28 -9.30 -4.19 5.62
N HIS A 29 -8.61 -3.11 5.26
CA HIS A 29 -9.25 -1.85 4.87
C HIS A 29 -10.08 -2.02 3.60
N GLY A 30 -9.53 -2.69 2.60
CA GLY A 30 -10.23 -2.96 1.34
C GLY A 30 -11.46 -3.86 1.52
N LEU A 31 -11.34 -4.93 2.29
CA LEU A 31 -12.46 -5.83 2.59
C LEU A 31 -13.56 -5.11 3.38
N HIS A 32 -13.20 -4.27 4.35
CA HIS A 32 -14.18 -3.45 5.05
C HIS A 32 -15.00 -2.59 4.08
N LYS A 33 -14.35 -1.91 3.15
CA LYS A 33 -15.03 -1.12 2.11
C LYS A 33 -15.84 -1.97 1.14
N LEU A 34 -15.39 -3.17 0.84
CA LEU A 34 -16.09 -4.09 -0.04
C LEU A 34 -17.43 -4.55 0.57
N PHE A 35 -17.46 -4.80 1.88
CA PHE A 35 -18.64 -5.28 2.60
C PHE A 35 -19.57 -4.15 3.06
N TYR A 36 -19.02 -3.01 3.48
CA TYR A 36 -19.77 -1.89 4.06
C TYR A 36 -19.91 -0.69 3.12
N GLY A 37 -19.27 -0.74 1.95
CA GLY A 37 -19.35 0.28 0.93
C GLY A 37 -18.30 1.38 1.05
N VAL A 38 -18.24 2.21 0.02
CA VAL A 38 -17.31 3.34 -0.15
C VAL A 38 -17.99 4.69 0.08
N GLY A 39 -19.16 4.70 0.72
CA GLY A 39 -19.98 5.91 0.89
C GLY A 39 -19.28 7.07 1.57
N PHE A 40 -18.41 6.81 2.55
CA PHE A 40 -17.60 7.83 3.20
C PHE A 40 -16.69 8.57 2.22
N ILE A 41 -15.99 7.83 1.35
CA ILE A 41 -15.12 8.41 0.29
C ILE A 41 -15.99 9.14 -0.74
N GLY A 42 -17.13 8.57 -1.12
CA GLY A 42 -18.08 9.19 -2.02
C GLY A 42 -18.58 10.55 -1.49
N GLY A 43 -18.84 10.65 -0.19
CA GLY A 43 -19.18 11.91 0.48
C GLY A 43 -18.08 12.95 0.40
N MET A 44 -16.83 12.57 0.64
CA MET A 44 -15.67 13.45 0.50
C MET A 44 -15.51 13.95 -0.94
N LEU A 45 -15.62 13.06 -1.92
CA LEU A 45 -15.55 13.41 -3.34
C LEU A 45 -16.64 14.41 -3.74
N SER A 46 -17.88 14.17 -3.27
CA SER A 46 -19.02 15.07 -3.52
C SER A 46 -18.77 16.48 -2.99
N GLN A 47 -18.18 16.62 -1.80
CA GLN A 47 -17.80 17.91 -1.23
C GLN A 47 -16.73 18.63 -2.06
N MET A 48 -15.88 17.86 -2.75
CA MET A 48 -14.85 18.39 -3.66
C MET A 48 -15.39 18.64 -5.09
N GLY A 49 -16.68 18.41 -5.33
CA GLY A 49 -17.28 18.53 -6.67
C GLY A 49 -16.89 17.42 -7.64
N LEU A 50 -16.42 16.30 -7.13
CA LEU A 50 -15.98 15.15 -7.93
C LEU A 50 -17.05 14.04 -7.98
N PRO A 51 -17.11 13.25 -9.07
CA PRO A 51 -18.05 12.14 -9.17
C PRO A 51 -17.83 11.09 -8.07
N THR A 52 -18.90 10.66 -7.41
CA THR A 52 -18.82 9.70 -6.28
C THR A 52 -18.38 8.31 -6.69
N TRP A 53 -18.57 7.91 -7.95
CA TRP A 53 -18.12 6.60 -8.45
C TRP A 53 -16.60 6.42 -8.39
N ILE A 54 -15.81 7.50 -8.39
CA ILE A 54 -14.35 7.46 -8.22
C ILE A 54 -13.97 6.78 -6.90
N ALA A 55 -14.83 6.80 -5.88
CA ALA A 55 -14.62 6.12 -4.61
C ALA A 55 -14.34 4.61 -4.76
N TYR A 56 -14.93 3.97 -5.77
CA TYR A 56 -14.66 2.56 -6.06
C TYR A 56 -13.23 2.29 -6.52
N GLY A 57 -12.51 3.32 -7.00
CA GLY A 57 -11.08 3.23 -7.32
C GLY A 57 -10.23 2.85 -6.12
N SER A 58 -10.65 3.16 -4.90
CA SER A 58 -9.93 2.72 -3.69
C SER A 58 -9.87 1.20 -3.56
N LEU A 59 -10.86 0.48 -4.08
CA LEU A 59 -10.87 -0.99 -4.08
C LEU A 59 -9.76 -1.58 -4.96
N LEU A 60 -9.35 -0.90 -6.03
CA LEU A 60 -8.21 -1.32 -6.85
C LEU A 60 -6.91 -1.30 -6.04
N GLY A 61 -6.68 -0.24 -5.26
CA GLY A 61 -5.49 -0.12 -4.42
C GLY A 61 -5.53 -0.99 -3.16
N GLU A 62 -6.68 -1.10 -2.53
CA GLU A 62 -6.80 -1.75 -1.22
C GLU A 62 -7.18 -3.24 -1.29
N VAL A 63 -7.81 -3.70 -2.36
CA VAL A 63 -8.15 -5.12 -2.56
C VAL A 63 -7.27 -5.73 -3.65
N VAL A 64 -7.38 -5.25 -4.89
CA VAL A 64 -6.71 -5.88 -6.03
C VAL A 64 -5.18 -5.77 -5.89
N ALA A 65 -4.65 -4.57 -5.71
CA ALA A 65 -3.20 -4.40 -5.57
C ALA A 65 -2.67 -5.10 -4.31
N SER A 66 -3.41 -5.10 -3.21
CA SER A 66 -3.03 -5.81 -1.98
C SER A 66 -2.92 -7.32 -2.21
N LEU A 67 -3.88 -7.94 -2.87
CA LEU A 67 -3.83 -9.37 -3.22
C LEU A 67 -2.67 -9.69 -4.16
N MET A 68 -2.41 -8.81 -5.13
CA MET A 68 -1.26 -8.96 -6.05
C MET A 68 0.07 -8.86 -5.30
N LEU A 69 0.21 -7.93 -4.34
CA LEU A 69 1.41 -7.81 -3.51
C LEU A 69 1.61 -9.04 -2.63
N ILE A 70 0.55 -9.56 -2.00
CA ILE A 70 0.61 -10.77 -1.18
C ILE A 70 1.13 -11.94 -2.02
N ALA A 71 0.53 -12.16 -3.19
CA ALA A 71 0.92 -13.22 -4.10
C ALA A 71 2.30 -12.98 -4.76
N GLY A 72 2.72 -11.74 -4.87
CA GLY A 72 3.90 -11.36 -5.67
C GLY A 72 3.62 -11.46 -7.17
N LEU A 73 2.41 -11.07 -7.58
CA LEU A 73 2.01 -11.04 -8.98
C LEU A 73 2.21 -9.62 -9.51
N TRP A 74 3.08 -9.46 -10.51
CA TRP A 74 3.45 -8.15 -11.09
C TRP A 74 3.69 -7.12 -9.98
N THR A 75 4.60 -7.44 -9.09
CA THR A 75 4.80 -6.71 -7.82
C THR A 75 5.01 -5.22 -8.03
N ARG A 76 5.81 -4.82 -9.02
CA ARG A 76 6.11 -3.40 -9.28
C ARG A 76 4.87 -2.66 -9.80
N ALA A 77 4.11 -3.27 -10.71
CA ALA A 77 2.86 -2.69 -11.20
C ALA A 77 1.82 -2.56 -10.07
N ALA A 78 1.66 -3.62 -9.27
CA ALA A 78 0.78 -3.58 -8.09
C ALA A 78 1.22 -2.52 -7.08
N ALA A 79 2.51 -2.37 -6.86
CA ALA A 79 3.08 -1.37 -5.95
C ALA A 79 2.80 0.08 -6.39
N ILE A 80 2.80 0.36 -7.71
CA ILE A 80 2.41 1.68 -8.24
C ILE A 80 0.95 1.98 -7.90
N VAL A 81 0.05 1.04 -8.17
CA VAL A 81 -1.38 1.22 -7.89
C VAL A 81 -1.61 1.38 -6.38
N PHE A 82 -0.96 0.55 -5.58
CA PHE A 82 -1.00 0.60 -4.12
C PHE A 82 -0.50 1.94 -3.57
N ALA A 83 0.68 2.38 -3.99
CA ALA A 83 1.27 3.65 -3.57
C ALA A 83 0.43 4.85 -4.05
N GLY A 84 -0.05 4.82 -5.28
CA GLY A 84 -0.94 5.86 -5.83
C GLY A 84 -2.22 6.01 -5.01
N ASN A 85 -2.82 4.89 -4.60
CA ASN A 85 -3.99 4.91 -3.70
C ASN A 85 -3.67 5.58 -2.35
N MET A 86 -2.49 5.35 -1.80
CA MET A 86 -2.07 5.99 -0.55
C MET A 86 -1.83 7.49 -0.71
N VAL A 87 -1.25 7.92 -1.82
CA VAL A 87 -1.13 9.35 -2.14
C VAL A 87 -2.50 10.01 -2.16
N VAL A 88 -3.47 9.42 -2.85
CA VAL A 88 -4.85 9.93 -2.90
C VAL A 88 -5.48 9.96 -1.51
N ALA A 89 -5.31 8.91 -0.71
CA ALA A 89 -5.83 8.84 0.65
C ALA A 89 -5.25 9.97 1.54
N ILE A 90 -3.95 10.24 1.45
CA ILE A 90 -3.31 11.33 2.19
C ILE A 90 -3.87 12.69 1.74
N LEU A 91 -3.98 12.92 0.44
CA LEU A 91 -4.50 14.17 -0.09
C LEU A 91 -5.97 14.40 0.26
N MET A 92 -6.78 13.35 0.28
CA MET A 92 -8.22 13.48 0.59
C MET A 92 -8.50 13.61 2.08
N ALA A 93 -7.85 12.79 2.89
CA ALA A 93 -8.20 12.67 4.31
C ALA A 93 -7.27 13.47 5.25
N HIS A 94 -6.04 13.78 4.82
CA HIS A 94 -5.00 14.31 5.70
C HIS A 94 -4.35 15.62 5.21
N ILE A 95 -4.80 16.21 4.10
CA ILE A 95 -4.16 17.40 3.53
C ILE A 95 -4.08 18.57 4.54
N GLY A 96 -5.12 18.76 5.34
CA GLY A 96 -5.16 19.78 6.38
C GLY A 96 -4.35 19.45 7.64
N GLN A 97 -3.81 18.23 7.73
CA GLN A 97 -3.11 17.71 8.91
C GLN A 97 -1.71 17.20 8.59
N LEU A 98 -1.15 17.58 7.43
CA LEU A 98 0.17 17.11 6.97
C LEU A 98 1.31 17.45 7.95
N PHE A 99 1.15 18.46 8.77
CA PHE A 99 2.14 18.88 9.76
C PHE A 99 1.65 18.73 11.20
N ALA A 100 0.53 18.03 11.40
CA ALA A 100 -0.07 17.83 12.71
C ALA A 100 0.50 16.61 13.43
N ILE A 101 0.61 16.73 14.76
CA ILE A 101 0.95 15.64 15.68
C ILE A 101 -0.31 15.28 16.46
N ASP A 102 -0.59 13.99 16.56
CA ASP A 102 -1.71 13.49 17.36
C ASP A 102 -1.38 13.68 18.85
N PRO A 103 -2.19 14.46 19.59
CA PRO A 103 -1.92 14.74 20.99
C PRO A 103 -2.07 13.53 21.90
N MET A 104 -2.78 12.47 21.47
CA MET A 104 -2.97 11.25 22.26
C MET A 104 -1.80 10.28 22.16
N THR A 105 -1.24 10.17 20.95
CA THR A 105 -0.20 9.17 20.66
C THR A 105 1.19 9.79 20.51
N GLY A 106 1.28 11.08 20.26
CA GLY A 106 2.52 11.78 19.92
C GLY A 106 3.04 11.47 18.52
N GLY A 107 2.29 10.69 17.74
CA GLY A 107 2.63 10.34 16.37
C GLY A 107 2.24 11.40 15.36
N TRP A 108 2.87 11.35 14.19
CA TRP A 108 2.48 12.19 13.06
C TRP A 108 1.12 11.72 12.51
N VAL A 109 0.17 12.62 12.32
CA VAL A 109 -1.22 12.24 12.00
C VAL A 109 -1.31 11.33 10.76
N PRO A 110 -0.67 11.63 9.60
CA PRO A 110 -0.72 10.75 8.43
C PRO A 110 0.34 9.62 8.42
N GLU A 111 0.90 9.24 9.58
CA GLU A 111 1.99 8.23 9.61
C GLU A 111 1.59 6.88 9.06
N LEU A 112 0.37 6.40 9.34
CA LEU A 112 -0.07 5.09 8.88
C LEU A 112 -0.17 5.01 7.34
N PRO A 113 -0.90 5.90 6.65
CA PRO A 113 -0.90 5.88 5.19
C PRO A 113 0.48 6.16 4.60
N MET A 114 1.34 6.92 5.27
CA MET A 114 2.72 7.14 4.83
C MET A 114 3.56 5.87 4.91
N LEU A 115 3.42 5.06 5.96
CA LEU A 115 4.11 3.78 6.08
C LEU A 115 3.68 2.82 4.95
N TYR A 116 2.39 2.77 4.64
CA TYR A 116 1.91 2.00 3.50
C TYR A 116 2.45 2.53 2.16
N LEU A 117 2.42 3.84 1.97
CA LEU A 117 2.99 4.48 0.77
C LEU A 117 4.45 4.08 0.59
N MET A 118 5.26 4.21 1.62
CA MET A 118 6.69 3.88 1.54
C MET A 118 6.93 2.38 1.35
N GLY A 119 6.11 1.53 1.93
CA GLY A 119 6.13 0.09 1.63
C GLY A 119 5.90 -0.20 0.15
N GLY A 120 4.93 0.46 -0.46
CA GLY A 120 4.68 0.38 -1.91
C GLY A 120 5.85 0.91 -2.74
N VAL A 121 6.41 2.06 -2.35
CA VAL A 121 7.58 2.65 -3.04
C VAL A 121 8.79 1.71 -2.99
N VAL A 122 9.07 1.12 -1.83
CA VAL A 122 10.15 0.13 -1.70
C VAL A 122 9.93 -1.04 -2.65
N LEU A 123 8.73 -1.62 -2.66
CA LEU A 123 8.40 -2.76 -3.52
C LEU A 123 8.43 -2.40 -5.02
N PHE A 124 8.15 -1.17 -5.37
CA PHE A 124 8.31 -0.69 -6.75
C PHE A 124 9.78 -0.74 -7.20
N PHE A 125 10.71 -0.32 -6.35
CA PHE A 125 12.13 -0.32 -6.68
C PHE A 125 12.79 -1.69 -6.56
N THR A 126 12.37 -2.51 -5.62
CA THR A 126 12.97 -3.83 -5.33
C THR A 126 12.35 -4.98 -6.12
N GLY A 127 11.08 -4.83 -6.52
CA GLY A 127 10.29 -5.98 -6.98
C GLY A 127 9.91 -6.92 -5.84
N GLY A 128 9.33 -8.07 -6.19
CA GLY A 128 8.78 -9.03 -5.23
C GLY A 128 9.76 -10.01 -4.60
N GLY A 129 10.99 -10.07 -5.11
CA GLY A 129 12.00 -11.04 -4.67
C GLY A 129 11.74 -12.47 -5.18
N ARG A 130 12.57 -13.41 -4.71
CA ARG A 130 12.55 -14.82 -5.15
C ARG A 130 11.23 -15.55 -4.88
N TYR A 131 10.52 -15.16 -3.84
CA TYR A 131 9.27 -15.81 -3.42
C TYR A 131 8.02 -15.21 -4.08
N ALA A 132 8.18 -14.37 -5.11
CA ALA A 132 7.09 -13.83 -5.90
C ALA A 132 6.64 -14.82 -6.97
N LEU A 133 5.35 -14.79 -7.33
CA LEU A 133 4.78 -15.64 -8.38
C LEU A 133 5.32 -15.27 -9.76
N THR A 134 5.44 -13.98 -10.06
CA THR A 134 6.03 -13.51 -11.31
C THR A 134 7.40 -12.88 -11.03
N ARG A 135 8.34 -13.09 -11.93
CA ARG A 135 9.73 -12.65 -11.77
C ARG A 135 10.40 -12.44 -13.13
N GLY A 136 11.20 -11.40 -13.21
CA GLY A 136 12.04 -11.13 -14.37
C GLY A 136 11.42 -10.28 -15.46
N GLY A 137 10.17 -9.85 -15.31
CA GLY A 137 9.51 -8.89 -16.18
C GLY A 137 9.68 -7.45 -15.67
N ILE A 138 9.35 -6.48 -16.51
CA ILE A 138 9.40 -5.05 -16.16
C ILE A 138 8.35 -4.68 -15.09
N ALA A 139 7.28 -5.46 -15.00
CA ALA A 139 6.19 -5.28 -14.04
C ALA A 139 6.40 -6.01 -12.69
N ASP A 140 7.46 -6.83 -12.57
CA ASP A 140 7.69 -7.75 -11.44
C ASP A 140 8.48 -7.15 -10.29
#